data_9f2560cf14eac742a6855f02029737a5
#
_entry.id   9f2560cf14eac742a6855f02029737a5
#
_cell.length_a   1.000
_cell.length_b   1.000
_cell.length_c   1.000
_cell.angle_alpha   90.00
_cell.angle_beta   90.00
_cell.angle_gamma   90.00
#
_symmetry.space_group_name_H-M   'P 1'
#
loop_
_entity.id
_entity.type
_entity.pdbx_description
1 polymer ?
#
loop_
_entity_poly.entity_id
_entity_poly.type
_entity_poly.pdbx_seq_one_letter_code
_entity_poly.pdbx_strand_id
1 'polypeptide(L)'
;AEGGDQSCAAEHGATAFRKAAADADVILDASRSMDYRDAHIDGAHWVSRARLASLDIDPASNVLVTGRNADLVDGVRTDLAANGFSGLQACSGNPDIWAEAGFNIVSTPDDPPDERCIDYLFFVHDRHAGNLDAARRYLEWETGLVDQLDAQERSVFRPGSGGGADSHA
;
A
#
# COMPACT_ATOMS: atom_id res chain seq x y z
N ALA A 1 7.81 19.70 -26.20
CA ALA A 1 7.46 20.23 -24.88
C ALA A 1 8.01 19.26 -23.86
N GLU A 2 9.10 19.64 -23.21
CA GLU A 2 9.77 18.85 -22.17
C GLU A 2 8.91 18.95 -20.90
N GLY A 3 8.21 17.86 -20.56
CA GLY A 3 7.58 17.70 -19.27
C GLY A 3 8.67 17.46 -18.23
N GLY A 4 8.97 18.46 -17.42
CA GLY A 4 9.96 18.37 -16.38
C GLY A 4 9.56 17.32 -15.34
N ASP A 5 10.36 16.27 -15.26
CA ASP A 5 10.42 15.35 -14.15
C ASP A 5 10.95 16.11 -12.92
N GLN A 6 10.05 16.70 -12.13
CA GLN A 6 10.38 17.29 -10.85
C GLN A 6 9.96 16.32 -9.74
N SER A 7 10.83 15.36 -9.46
CA SER A 7 10.78 14.63 -8.20
C SER A 7 10.95 15.60 -7.04
N CYS A 8 9.97 15.73 -6.14
CA CYS A 8 10.01 16.58 -4.95
C CYS A 8 11.15 16.23 -3.96
N ALA A 9 11.94 15.22 -4.23
CA ALA A 9 12.99 14.74 -3.35
C ALA A 9 14.18 15.69 -3.15
N ALA A 10 14.31 16.73 -3.95
CA ALA A 10 15.48 17.64 -3.94
C ALA A 10 15.24 19.00 -3.30
N GLU A 11 14.00 19.41 -3.06
CA GLU A 11 13.67 20.69 -2.41
C GLU A 11 13.00 20.43 -1.05
N HIS A 12 13.31 21.23 -0.03
CA HIS A 12 12.83 21.13 1.35
C HIS A 12 11.37 20.64 1.45
N GLY A 13 11.17 19.40 1.90
CA GLY A 13 9.97 18.58 1.82
C GLY A 13 8.62 19.29 1.86
N ALA A 14 8.34 20.07 2.92
CA ALA A 14 7.05 20.77 3.08
C ALA A 14 6.83 21.90 2.04
N THR A 15 7.88 22.62 1.65
CA THR A 15 7.75 23.70 0.66
C THR A 15 7.47 23.14 -0.73
N ALA A 16 8.18 22.07 -1.12
CA ALA A 16 7.95 21.39 -2.40
C ALA A 16 6.55 20.76 -2.44
N PHE A 17 6.13 20.16 -1.33
CA PHE A 17 4.78 19.59 -1.21
C PHE A 17 3.70 20.65 -1.36
N ARG A 18 3.81 21.77 -0.65
CA ARG A 18 2.87 22.90 -0.76
C ARG A 18 2.75 23.43 -2.17
N LYS A 19 3.88 23.53 -2.90
CA LYS A 19 3.90 23.96 -4.30
C LYS A 19 3.19 22.94 -5.20
N ALA A 20 3.45 21.64 -5.04
CA ALA A 20 2.80 20.59 -5.81
C ALA A 20 1.29 20.52 -5.55
N ALA A 21 0.86 20.85 -4.33
CA ALA A 21 -0.54 20.80 -3.93
C ALA A 21 -1.32 22.09 -4.28
N ALA A 22 -0.65 23.17 -4.70
CA ALA A 22 -1.28 24.50 -4.82
C ALA A 22 -2.47 24.54 -5.79
N ASP A 23 -2.39 23.77 -6.87
CA ASP A 23 -3.41 23.76 -7.94
C ASP A 23 -4.14 22.41 -8.01
N ALA A 24 -4.00 21.54 -7.00
CA ALA A 24 -4.61 20.23 -7.01
C ALA A 24 -6.12 20.31 -6.69
N ASP A 25 -6.95 19.79 -7.57
CA ASP A 25 -8.37 19.58 -7.33
C ASP A 25 -8.63 18.34 -6.49
N VAL A 26 -7.74 17.34 -6.61
CA VAL A 26 -7.83 16.04 -5.93
C VAL A 26 -6.46 15.61 -5.41
N ILE A 27 -6.43 15.09 -4.19
CA ILE A 27 -5.24 14.46 -3.60
C ILE A 27 -5.48 12.95 -3.54
N LEU A 28 -4.58 12.18 -4.15
CA LEU A 28 -4.55 10.72 -4.10
C LEU A 28 -3.38 10.27 -3.22
N ASP A 29 -3.68 9.47 -2.20
CA ASP A 29 -2.67 8.89 -1.32
C ASP A 29 -2.39 7.43 -1.72
N ALA A 30 -1.17 7.19 -2.21
CA ALA A 30 -0.66 5.89 -2.63
C ALA A 30 0.10 5.14 -1.52
N SER A 31 -0.01 5.57 -0.27
CA SER A 31 0.55 4.86 0.88
C SER A 31 -0.05 3.46 0.99
N ARG A 32 0.60 2.58 1.74
CA ARG A 32 -0.01 1.32 2.12
C ARG A 32 -1.31 1.57 2.89
N SER A 33 -2.28 0.69 2.75
CA SER A 33 -3.62 0.87 3.36
C SER A 33 -3.56 1.13 4.86
N MET A 34 -2.70 0.42 5.59
CA MET A 34 -2.56 0.59 7.04
C MET A 34 -1.86 1.91 7.40
N ASP A 35 -0.90 2.37 6.59
CA ASP A 35 -0.26 3.67 6.76
C ASP A 35 -1.24 4.82 6.52
N TYR A 36 -2.13 4.68 5.54
CA TYR A 36 -3.19 5.65 5.27
C TYR A 36 -4.19 5.72 6.42
N ARG A 37 -4.67 4.55 6.89
CA ARG A 37 -5.59 4.49 8.05
C ARG A 37 -5.01 5.16 9.29
N ASP A 38 -3.71 4.97 9.53
CA ASP A 38 -3.01 5.55 10.68
C ASP A 38 -2.95 7.06 10.61
N ALA A 39 -2.48 7.62 9.50
CA ALA A 39 -2.38 9.06 9.32
C ALA A 39 -2.26 9.45 7.83
N HIS A 40 -3.18 10.27 7.35
CA HIS A 40 -3.22 10.80 5.99
C HIS A 40 -3.74 12.25 5.97
N ILE A 41 -3.66 12.89 4.81
CA ILE A 41 -4.21 14.24 4.61
C ILE A 41 -5.74 14.16 4.59
N ASP A 42 -6.40 15.00 5.39
CA ASP A 42 -7.85 15.11 5.41
C ASP A 42 -8.40 15.43 4.01
N GLY A 43 -9.38 14.65 3.57
CA GLY A 43 -9.95 14.74 2.23
C GLY A 43 -9.12 14.09 1.11
N ALA A 44 -7.96 13.51 1.38
CA ALA A 44 -7.26 12.69 0.41
C ALA A 44 -7.98 11.34 0.20
N HIS A 45 -7.90 10.80 -1.02
CA HIS A 45 -8.46 9.50 -1.36
C HIS A 45 -7.36 8.45 -1.44
N TRP A 46 -7.51 7.38 -0.67
CA TRP A 46 -6.59 6.26 -0.78
C TRP A 46 -6.71 5.53 -2.12
N VAL A 47 -5.57 5.23 -2.72
CA VAL A 47 -5.51 4.51 -3.99
C VAL A 47 -4.48 3.39 -3.97
N SER A 48 -4.77 2.32 -4.71
CA SER A 48 -3.80 1.29 -5.06
C SER A 48 -3.75 1.10 -6.58
N ARG A 49 -2.59 0.75 -7.12
CA ARG A 49 -2.40 0.56 -8.57
C ARG A 49 -3.41 -0.43 -9.17
N ALA A 50 -3.76 -1.49 -8.44
CA ALA A 50 -4.71 -2.49 -8.89
C ALA A 50 -6.15 -1.97 -9.04
N ARG A 51 -6.47 -0.81 -8.47
CA ARG A 51 -7.84 -0.25 -8.45
C ARG A 51 -7.97 1.10 -9.14
N LEU A 52 -6.94 1.57 -9.83
CA LEU A 52 -6.97 2.87 -10.52
C LEU A 52 -8.07 2.97 -11.56
N ALA A 53 -8.38 1.88 -12.27
CA ALA A 53 -9.47 1.85 -13.26
C ALA A 53 -10.87 2.05 -12.65
N SER A 54 -11.03 1.94 -11.34
CA SER A 54 -12.30 2.15 -10.63
C SER A 54 -12.43 3.54 -9.98
N LEU A 55 -11.49 4.44 -10.22
CA LEU A 55 -11.56 5.82 -9.73
C LEU A 55 -12.60 6.60 -10.52
N ASP A 56 -13.52 7.24 -9.80
CA ASP A 56 -14.51 8.17 -10.37
C ASP A 56 -13.97 9.61 -10.28
N ILE A 57 -12.93 9.89 -11.07
CA ILE A 57 -12.26 11.19 -11.13
C ILE A 57 -12.16 11.60 -12.60
N ASP A 58 -12.50 12.84 -12.90
CA ASP A 58 -12.37 13.39 -14.25
C ASP A 58 -10.87 13.42 -14.64
N PRO A 59 -10.46 12.80 -15.76
CA PRO A 59 -9.09 12.87 -16.25
C PRO A 59 -8.56 14.28 -16.52
N ALA A 60 -9.44 15.28 -16.63
CA ALA A 60 -9.07 16.67 -16.79
C ALA A 60 -8.72 17.38 -15.47
N SER A 61 -8.99 16.76 -14.32
CA SER A 61 -8.66 17.31 -13.00
C SER A 61 -7.16 17.40 -12.78
N ASN A 62 -6.74 18.40 -12.01
CA ASN A 62 -5.38 18.48 -11.48
C ASN A 62 -5.26 17.56 -10.26
N VAL A 63 -4.46 16.53 -10.38
CA VAL A 63 -4.31 15.50 -9.35
C VAL A 63 -2.92 15.55 -8.75
N LEU A 64 -2.84 15.68 -7.43
CA LEU A 64 -1.61 15.42 -6.67
C LEU A 64 -1.61 13.96 -6.22
N VAL A 65 -0.61 13.21 -6.63
CA VAL A 65 -0.33 11.88 -6.09
C VAL A 65 0.70 12.02 -4.98
N THR A 66 0.37 11.56 -3.79
CA THR A 66 1.27 11.54 -2.62
C THR A 66 1.33 10.17 -1.98
N GLY A 67 2.13 10.01 -0.95
CA GLY A 67 2.27 8.79 -0.18
C GLY A 67 3.64 8.65 0.48
N ARG A 68 3.78 7.72 1.42
CA ARG A 68 5.00 7.53 2.21
C ARG A 68 6.12 6.83 1.42
N ASN A 69 5.82 6.23 0.28
CA ASN A 69 6.78 5.51 -0.57
C ASN A 69 6.83 6.13 -1.96
N ALA A 70 8.00 6.66 -2.34
CA ALA A 70 8.19 7.36 -3.62
C ALA A 70 7.94 6.45 -4.83
N ASP A 71 8.33 5.17 -4.78
CA ASP A 71 8.13 4.22 -5.88
C ASP A 71 6.64 3.94 -6.12
N LEU A 72 5.83 3.86 -5.04
CA LEU A 72 4.37 3.71 -5.16
C LEU A 72 3.73 4.96 -5.76
N VAL A 73 4.15 6.14 -5.31
CA VAL A 73 3.68 7.44 -5.82
C VAL A 73 3.98 7.56 -7.31
N ASP A 74 5.21 7.27 -7.74
CA ASP A 74 5.59 7.33 -9.16
C ASP A 74 4.88 6.28 -10.00
N GLY A 75 4.72 5.07 -9.47
CA GLY A 75 3.95 4.00 -10.13
C GLY A 75 2.49 4.40 -10.37
N VAL A 76 1.81 4.98 -9.37
CA VAL A 76 0.43 5.47 -9.50
C VAL A 76 0.35 6.62 -10.50
N ARG A 77 1.26 7.60 -10.42
CA ARG A 77 1.33 8.71 -11.39
C ARG A 77 1.49 8.21 -12.82
N THR A 78 2.37 7.24 -13.04
CA THR A 78 2.63 6.66 -14.36
C THR A 78 1.39 5.94 -14.91
N ASP A 79 0.72 5.15 -14.07
CA ASP A 79 -0.50 4.45 -14.47
C ASP A 79 -1.66 5.43 -14.76
N LEU A 80 -1.81 6.51 -13.99
CA LEU A 80 -2.80 7.56 -14.26
C LEU A 80 -2.53 8.28 -15.58
N ALA A 81 -1.26 8.60 -15.88
CA ALA A 81 -0.88 9.19 -17.17
C ALA A 81 -1.24 8.26 -18.34
N ALA A 82 -1.01 6.96 -18.20
CA ALA A 82 -1.40 5.96 -19.20
C ALA A 82 -2.93 5.84 -19.37
N ASN A 83 -3.71 6.21 -18.35
CA ASN A 83 -5.17 6.27 -18.38
C ASN A 83 -5.74 7.64 -18.80
N GLY A 84 -4.90 8.54 -19.32
CA GLY A 84 -5.33 9.79 -19.94
C GLY A 84 -5.40 11.01 -19.02
N PHE A 85 -4.97 10.90 -17.76
CA PHE A 85 -4.82 12.05 -16.87
C PHE A 85 -3.65 12.92 -17.34
N SER A 86 -3.83 14.24 -17.41
CA SER A 86 -2.83 15.18 -17.91
C SER A 86 -2.32 16.16 -16.85
N GLY A 87 -3.15 16.53 -15.89
CA GLY A 87 -2.84 17.47 -14.79
C GLY A 87 -2.24 16.74 -13.58
N LEU A 88 -1.10 16.01 -13.76
CA LEU A 88 -0.55 15.17 -12.70
C LEU A 88 0.67 15.85 -12.04
N GLN A 89 0.61 15.96 -10.72
CA GLN A 89 1.74 16.25 -9.85
C GLN A 89 2.04 15.03 -8.97
N ALA A 90 3.28 14.81 -8.62
CA ALA A 90 3.68 13.74 -7.71
C ALA A 90 4.67 14.27 -6.68
N CYS A 91 4.37 14.02 -5.41
CA CYS A 91 5.24 14.44 -4.32
C CYS A 91 5.09 13.47 -3.14
N SER A 92 6.09 12.62 -2.92
CA SER A 92 6.12 11.75 -1.75
C SER A 92 6.33 12.58 -0.47
N GLY A 93 5.74 12.10 0.64
CA GLY A 93 5.84 12.76 1.93
C GLY A 93 5.44 11.82 3.06
N ASN A 94 5.36 12.37 4.24
CA ASN A 94 4.88 11.70 5.44
C ASN A 94 4.01 12.68 6.25
N PRO A 95 3.32 12.23 7.32
CA PRO A 95 2.45 13.09 8.11
C PRO A 95 3.10 14.39 8.62
N ASP A 96 4.39 14.35 9.00
CA ASP A 96 5.10 15.53 9.49
C ASP A 96 5.31 16.56 8.37
N ILE A 97 5.73 16.11 7.18
CA ILE A 97 5.91 16.97 6.00
C ILE A 97 4.58 17.59 5.57
N TRP A 98 3.51 16.80 5.56
CA TRP A 98 2.18 17.28 5.17
C TRP A 98 1.63 18.30 6.18
N ALA A 99 1.79 18.03 7.50
CA ALA A 99 1.40 18.97 8.55
C ALA A 99 2.21 20.28 8.48
N GLU A 100 3.53 20.21 8.27
CA GLU A 100 4.38 21.39 8.08
C GLU A 100 4.00 22.17 6.81
N ALA A 101 3.51 21.48 5.77
CA ALA A 101 2.95 22.11 4.57
C ALA A 101 1.59 22.78 4.81
N GLY A 102 0.97 22.58 5.97
CA GLY A 102 -0.28 23.22 6.40
C GLY A 102 -1.53 22.38 6.18
N PHE A 103 -1.39 21.08 5.90
CA PHE A 103 -2.51 20.16 5.75
C PHE A 103 -2.95 19.61 7.10
N ASN A 104 -4.26 19.40 7.25
CA ASN A 104 -4.82 18.68 8.40
C ASN A 104 -4.56 17.18 8.23
N ILE A 105 -4.07 16.53 9.28
CA ILE A 105 -3.78 15.09 9.29
C ILE A 105 -4.82 14.39 10.15
N VAL A 106 -5.43 13.36 9.59
CA VAL A 106 -6.49 12.58 10.23
C VAL A 106 -6.14 11.09 10.23
N SER A 107 -6.82 10.34 11.09
CA SER A 107 -6.80 8.88 11.14
C SER A 107 -8.19 8.34 10.85
N THR A 108 -8.27 7.33 9.99
CA THR A 108 -9.54 6.65 9.65
C THR A 108 -9.34 5.14 9.76
N PRO A 109 -9.49 4.54 10.95
CA PRO A 109 -9.16 3.13 11.20
C PRO A 109 -9.92 2.13 10.31
N ASP A 110 -11.10 2.50 9.83
CA ASP A 110 -11.99 1.66 9.05
C ASP A 110 -12.11 2.10 7.57
N ASP A 111 -11.35 3.11 7.12
CA ASP A 111 -11.32 3.57 5.74
C ASP A 111 -9.86 3.61 5.22
N PRO A 112 -9.57 2.92 4.11
CA PRO A 112 -10.42 2.06 3.27
C PRO A 112 -10.88 0.79 4.03
N PRO A 113 -12.06 0.22 3.72
CA PRO A 113 -12.55 -0.98 4.39
C PRO A 113 -11.64 -2.19 4.11
N ASP A 114 -11.68 -3.19 5.00
CA ASP A 114 -10.75 -4.34 5.00
C ASP A 114 -10.66 -5.07 3.66
N GLU A 115 -11.80 -5.26 2.98
CA GLU A 115 -11.86 -5.91 1.66
C GLU A 115 -11.17 -5.10 0.55
N ARG A 116 -10.86 -3.83 0.78
CA ARG A 116 -10.09 -2.99 -0.14
C ARG A 116 -8.60 -2.98 0.17
N CYS A 117 -8.19 -3.38 1.36
CA CYS A 117 -6.81 -3.40 1.83
C CYS A 117 -6.04 -4.61 1.29
N ILE A 118 -5.95 -4.74 -0.04
CA ILE A 118 -5.31 -5.87 -0.74
C ILE A 118 -3.79 -5.96 -0.55
N ASP A 119 -3.18 -4.90 -0.05
CA ASP A 119 -1.76 -4.80 0.28
C ASP A 119 -1.46 -5.27 1.71
N TYR A 120 -2.49 -5.69 2.46
CA TYR A 120 -2.36 -6.23 3.81
C TYR A 120 -2.84 -7.69 3.85
N LEU A 121 -1.92 -8.62 3.87
CA LEU A 121 -2.19 -10.06 3.73
C LEU A 121 -3.16 -10.63 4.77
N PHE A 122 -3.21 -10.05 5.96
CA PHE A 122 -4.14 -10.49 7.00
C PHE A 122 -5.60 -10.30 6.58
N PHE A 123 -5.93 -9.17 5.90
CA PHE A 123 -7.29 -8.91 5.43
C PHE A 123 -7.66 -9.80 4.24
N VAL A 124 -6.73 -9.99 3.30
CA VAL A 124 -6.94 -10.88 2.13
C VAL A 124 -7.32 -12.30 2.55
N HIS A 125 -6.85 -12.75 3.73
CA HIS A 125 -7.12 -14.09 4.27
C HIS A 125 -8.01 -14.08 5.51
N ASP A 126 -8.77 -13.01 5.78
CA ASP A 126 -9.56 -12.83 6.99
C ASP A 126 -8.78 -13.00 8.31
N ARG A 127 -7.46 -12.87 8.27
CA ARG A 127 -6.55 -13.09 9.41
C ARG A 127 -6.12 -11.80 10.10
N HIS A 128 -6.96 -10.78 10.07
CA HIS A 128 -6.70 -9.51 10.76
C HIS A 128 -6.72 -9.65 12.29
N ALA A 129 -6.16 -8.67 12.97
CA ALA A 129 -6.17 -8.63 14.44
C ALA A 129 -7.62 -8.71 14.94
N GLY A 130 -7.88 -9.71 15.79
CA GLY A 130 -9.21 -9.98 16.37
C GLY A 130 -9.98 -11.13 15.70
N ASN A 131 -9.63 -11.59 14.49
CA ASN A 131 -10.25 -12.77 13.88
C ASN A 131 -9.50 -14.06 14.24
N LEU A 132 -9.58 -14.46 15.52
CA LEU A 132 -8.92 -15.68 16.03
C LEU A 132 -9.43 -16.95 15.38
N ASP A 133 -10.68 -16.99 14.93
CA ASP A 133 -11.26 -18.18 14.31
C ASP A 133 -10.72 -18.41 12.90
N ALA A 134 -10.47 -17.35 12.13
CA ALA A 134 -9.77 -17.44 10.84
C ALA A 134 -8.32 -17.88 11.03
N ALA A 135 -7.63 -17.36 12.04
CA ALA A 135 -6.26 -17.76 12.37
C ALA A 135 -6.19 -19.25 12.77
N ARG A 136 -7.14 -19.76 13.57
CA ARG A 136 -7.22 -21.17 13.94
C ARG A 136 -7.49 -22.08 12.74
N ARG A 137 -8.46 -21.73 11.89
CA ARG A 137 -8.76 -22.50 10.66
C ARG A 137 -7.55 -22.58 9.74
N TYR A 138 -6.80 -21.50 9.63
CA TYR A 138 -5.56 -21.49 8.84
C TYR A 138 -4.51 -22.45 9.43
N LEU A 139 -4.29 -22.42 10.74
CA LEU A 139 -3.35 -23.31 11.42
C LEU A 139 -3.79 -24.77 11.31
N GLU A 140 -5.08 -25.07 11.45
CA GLU A 140 -5.64 -26.41 11.26
C GLU A 140 -5.42 -26.90 9.83
N TRP A 141 -5.64 -26.05 8.84
CA TRP A 141 -5.37 -26.37 7.45
C TRP A 141 -3.86 -26.60 7.20
N GLU A 142 -3.00 -25.73 7.71
CA GLU A 142 -1.55 -25.83 7.54
C GLU A 142 -0.98 -27.12 8.20
N THR A 143 -1.42 -27.43 9.40
CA THR A 143 -1.01 -28.66 10.10
C THR A 143 -1.57 -29.92 9.46
N GLY A 144 -2.73 -29.84 8.82
CA GLY A 144 -3.37 -30.93 8.09
C GLY A 144 -2.83 -31.18 6.68
N LEU A 145 -1.96 -30.29 6.14
CA LEU A 145 -1.43 -30.44 4.78
C LEU A 145 -0.69 -31.75 4.56
N VAL A 146 0.09 -32.21 5.56
CA VAL A 146 0.86 -33.46 5.48
C VAL A 146 -0.05 -34.69 5.34
N ASP A 147 -1.22 -34.65 5.98
CA ASP A 147 -2.20 -35.73 5.92
C ASP A 147 -2.98 -35.75 4.59
N GLN A 148 -3.00 -34.64 3.86
CA GLN A 148 -3.63 -34.49 2.54
C GLN A 148 -2.72 -34.98 1.41
N LEU A 149 -1.41 -35.15 1.66
CA LEU A 149 -0.47 -35.68 0.66
C LEU A 149 -0.79 -37.16 0.37
N ASP A 150 -0.92 -37.49 -0.91
CA ASP A 150 -1.06 -38.88 -1.31
C ASP A 150 0.26 -39.68 -1.18
N ALA A 151 0.18 -41.01 -1.38
CA ALA A 151 1.37 -41.88 -1.23
C ALA A 151 2.47 -41.56 -2.25
N GLN A 152 2.12 -41.05 -3.43
CA GLN A 152 3.06 -40.69 -4.48
C GLN A 152 3.79 -39.39 -4.11
N GLU A 153 3.05 -38.38 -3.66
CA GLU A 153 3.59 -37.11 -3.22
C GLU A 153 4.51 -37.29 -2.00
N ARG A 154 4.10 -38.10 -1.02
CA ARG A 154 4.92 -38.44 0.16
C ARG A 154 6.23 -39.14 -0.21
N SER A 155 6.25 -39.93 -1.29
CA SER A 155 7.47 -40.63 -1.74
C SER A 155 8.54 -39.70 -2.27
N VAL A 156 8.16 -38.52 -2.78
CA VAL A 156 9.04 -37.49 -3.33
C VAL A 156 9.56 -36.54 -2.22
N PHE A 157 8.76 -36.39 -1.17
CA PHE A 157 9.09 -35.50 -0.05
C PHE A 157 10.03 -36.22 0.94
N ARG A 158 11.33 -35.92 0.89
CA ARG A 158 12.27 -36.36 1.92
C ARG A 158 12.49 -35.19 2.87
N PRO A 159 11.88 -35.15 4.08
CA PRO A 159 12.25 -34.18 5.09
C PRO A 159 13.75 -34.36 5.37
N GLY A 160 14.52 -33.28 5.22
CA GLY A 160 15.94 -33.31 5.55
C GLY A 160 16.11 -33.88 6.95
N SER A 161 16.95 -34.92 7.09
CA SER A 161 17.33 -35.44 8.39
C SER A 161 17.99 -34.29 9.18
N GLY A 162 17.24 -33.70 10.10
CA GLY A 162 17.78 -32.69 11.02
C GLY A 162 19.01 -33.25 11.71
N GLY A 163 20.13 -32.58 11.53
CA GLY A 163 21.40 -32.95 12.13
C GLY A 163 21.24 -33.11 13.65
N GLY A 164 21.58 -34.30 14.14
CA GLY A 164 21.58 -34.60 15.56
C GLY A 164 22.50 -33.60 16.29
N ALA A 165 22.02 -33.09 17.40
CA ALA A 165 22.83 -32.39 18.38
C ALA A 165 23.90 -33.35 18.90
N ASP A 166 25.15 -33.12 18.51
CA ASP A 166 26.29 -33.75 19.17
C ASP A 166 26.37 -33.25 20.61
N SER A 167 26.01 -34.14 21.53
CA SER A 167 26.32 -33.99 22.93
C SER A 167 27.84 -34.10 23.10
N HIS A 168 28.49 -33.01 23.44
CA HIS A 168 29.83 -33.09 24.04
C HIS A 168 29.69 -33.14 25.56
N ALA A 169 30.18 -34.27 26.09
CA ALA A 169 30.49 -34.52 27.49
C ALA A 169 31.59 -33.58 28.02
#